data_a23ceb1718f29087f6eb9e750cbfa795
#
_entry.id   a23ceb1718f29087f6eb9e750cbfa795
#
_cell.length_a   1.000
_cell.length_b   1.000
_cell.length_c   1.000
_cell.angle_alpha   90.00
_cell.angle_beta   90.00
_cell.angle_gamma   90.00
#
_symmetry.space_group_name_H-M   'P 1'
#
loop_
_entity.id
_entity.type
_entity.pdbx_description
1 polymer ?
#
loop_
_entity_poly.entity_id
_entity_poly.type
_entity_poly.pdbx_seq_one_letter_code
_entity_poly.pdbx_strand_id
1 'polypeptide(L)'
;MLRLEGLSKHFGTTMAVRDVSLDIAPGQMVGIIGRSGAGKSTLLRLINRLLDPTGGTVYFQGVNITALRGHDLRAWRARCAMIFQQFHLVNRLDVLTNVLIGRLSYHWTLPSLLHGRARHWRQCSGGRA
;
A
#
# COMPACT_ATOMS: atom_id res chain seq x y z
N MET A 1 -11.39 -13.07 -2.92
CA MET A 1 -12.33 -12.19 -3.62
C MET A 1 -12.21 -10.79 -3.03
N LEU A 2 -12.05 -9.78 -3.86
CA LEU A 2 -12.13 -8.35 -3.51
C LEU A 2 -13.44 -7.81 -4.09
N ARG A 3 -14.22 -7.10 -3.27
CA ARG A 3 -15.49 -6.50 -3.70
C ARG A 3 -15.49 -5.02 -3.33
N LEU A 4 -15.89 -4.20 -4.27
CA LEU A 4 -16.16 -2.77 -4.10
C LEU A 4 -17.67 -2.57 -4.21
N GLU A 5 -18.25 -1.81 -3.31
CA GLU A 5 -19.68 -1.49 -3.30
C GLU A 5 -19.86 0.02 -3.21
N GLY A 6 -20.35 0.64 -4.28
CA GLY A 6 -20.68 2.06 -4.34
C GLY A 6 -19.53 3.00 -4.02
N LEU A 7 -18.28 2.58 -4.30
CA LEU A 7 -17.08 3.28 -3.84
C LEU A 7 -16.98 4.67 -4.48
N SER A 8 -16.93 5.70 -3.65
CA SER A 8 -16.94 7.09 -4.09
C SER A 8 -15.89 7.93 -3.36
N LYS A 9 -15.35 8.94 -4.05
CA LYS A 9 -14.38 9.89 -3.48
C LYS A 9 -14.58 11.28 -4.02
N HIS A 10 -14.79 12.22 -3.11
CA HIS A 10 -14.77 13.65 -3.38
C HIS A 10 -13.49 14.29 -2.82
N PHE A 11 -12.98 15.29 -3.51
CA PHE A 11 -11.98 16.24 -3.04
C PHE A 11 -12.60 17.65 -3.16
N GLY A 12 -13.08 18.18 -2.04
CA GLY A 12 -13.91 19.40 -2.07
C GLY A 12 -15.13 19.20 -2.97
N THR A 13 -15.27 20.03 -3.98
CA THR A 13 -16.36 19.95 -4.97
C THR A 13 -16.10 18.97 -6.11
N THR A 14 -14.86 18.48 -6.26
CA THR A 14 -14.46 17.60 -7.35
C THR A 14 -14.73 16.14 -7.00
N MET A 15 -15.55 15.47 -7.80
CA MET A 15 -15.77 14.03 -7.70
C MET A 15 -14.69 13.29 -8.48
N ALA A 16 -13.79 12.62 -7.78
CA ALA A 16 -12.68 11.86 -8.39
C ALA A 16 -13.03 10.41 -8.71
N VAL A 17 -13.90 9.79 -7.90
CA VAL A 17 -14.45 8.45 -8.11
C VAL A 17 -15.93 8.50 -7.77
N ARG A 18 -16.77 7.94 -8.65
CA ARG A 18 -18.23 7.95 -8.51
C ARG A 18 -18.78 6.54 -8.56
N ASP A 19 -19.38 6.08 -7.47
CA ASP A 19 -20.23 4.89 -7.38
C ASP A 19 -19.65 3.65 -8.10
N VAL A 20 -18.39 3.34 -7.81
CA VAL A 20 -17.72 2.19 -8.44
C VAL A 20 -18.05 0.93 -7.66
N SER A 21 -18.70 -0.01 -8.34
CA SER A 21 -18.97 -1.35 -7.83
C SER A 21 -18.29 -2.38 -8.74
N LEU A 22 -17.53 -3.31 -8.14
CA LEU A 22 -16.71 -4.28 -8.87
C LEU A 22 -16.40 -5.48 -7.99
N ASP A 23 -16.53 -6.67 -8.55
CA ASP A 23 -16.10 -7.94 -7.95
C ASP A 23 -14.86 -8.46 -8.68
N ILE A 24 -13.82 -8.78 -7.93
CA ILE A 24 -12.56 -9.33 -8.44
C ILE A 24 -12.34 -10.69 -7.78
N ALA A 25 -12.36 -11.74 -8.59
CA ALA A 25 -12.12 -13.10 -8.13
C ALA A 25 -10.65 -13.32 -7.74
N PRO A 26 -10.34 -14.29 -6.87
CA PRO A 26 -8.96 -14.68 -6.60
C PRO A 26 -8.22 -15.08 -7.88
N GLY A 27 -6.98 -14.64 -8.04
CA GLY A 27 -6.15 -14.92 -9.21
C GLY A 27 -6.51 -14.11 -10.46
N GLN A 28 -7.55 -13.30 -10.44
CA GLN A 28 -7.94 -12.47 -11.56
C GLN A 28 -7.03 -11.25 -11.69
N MET A 29 -6.59 -10.95 -12.91
CA MET A 29 -5.92 -9.70 -13.26
C MET A 29 -6.95 -8.74 -13.87
N VAL A 30 -6.98 -7.50 -13.35
CA VAL A 30 -7.93 -6.48 -13.80
C VAL A 30 -7.17 -5.25 -14.27
N GLY A 31 -7.44 -4.79 -15.49
CA GLY A 31 -6.92 -3.54 -16.06
C GLY A 31 -7.90 -2.38 -15.89
N ILE A 32 -7.42 -1.25 -15.38
CA ILE A 32 -8.21 -0.01 -15.27
C ILE A 32 -7.68 0.97 -16.32
N ILE A 33 -8.49 1.24 -17.35
CA ILE A 33 -8.14 2.08 -18.48
C ILE A 33 -8.94 3.38 -18.43
N GLY A 34 -8.35 4.47 -18.88
CA GLY A 34 -9.00 5.78 -18.95
C GLY A 34 -8.00 6.91 -19.13
N ARG A 35 -8.50 8.10 -19.49
CA ARG A 35 -7.71 9.33 -19.70
C ARG A 35 -6.96 9.74 -18.44
N SER A 36 -5.97 10.62 -18.57
CA SER A 36 -5.35 11.30 -17.41
C SER A 36 -6.42 12.03 -16.61
N GLY A 37 -6.34 11.96 -15.28
CA GLY A 37 -7.34 12.57 -14.40
C GLY A 37 -8.62 11.75 -14.18
N ALA A 38 -8.84 10.63 -14.87
CA ALA A 38 -10.05 9.81 -14.75
C ALA A 38 -10.22 9.06 -13.40
N GLY A 39 -9.42 9.36 -12.37
CA GLY A 39 -9.57 8.78 -11.04
C GLY A 39 -8.93 7.40 -10.84
N LYS A 40 -8.23 6.83 -11.83
CA LYS A 40 -7.63 5.48 -11.75
C LYS A 40 -6.72 5.30 -10.54
N SER A 41 -5.77 6.21 -10.36
CA SER A 41 -4.84 6.17 -9.22
C SER A 41 -5.56 6.43 -7.89
N THR A 42 -6.62 7.24 -7.90
CA THR A 42 -7.47 7.47 -6.73
C THR A 42 -8.19 6.18 -6.34
N LEU A 43 -8.77 5.47 -7.31
CA LEU A 43 -9.44 4.19 -7.06
C LEU A 43 -8.48 3.16 -6.45
N LEU A 44 -7.26 3.00 -6.98
CA LEU A 44 -6.25 2.12 -6.39
C LEU A 44 -5.87 2.51 -4.95
N ARG A 45 -5.75 3.82 -4.69
CA ARG A 45 -5.46 4.32 -3.34
C ARG A 45 -6.63 4.14 -2.36
N LEU A 46 -7.85 4.10 -2.83
CA LEU A 46 -9.03 3.77 -2.01
C LEU A 46 -9.04 2.29 -1.64
N ILE A 47 -8.73 1.40 -2.59
CA ILE A 47 -8.69 -0.05 -2.38
C ILE A 47 -7.66 -0.42 -1.31
N ASN A 48 -6.44 0.13 -1.39
CA ASN A 48 -5.40 -0.14 -0.39
C ASN A 48 -5.49 0.75 0.86
N ARG A 49 -6.53 1.60 0.95
CA ARG A 49 -6.78 2.49 2.10
C ARG A 49 -5.65 3.50 2.36
N LEU A 50 -4.91 3.90 1.33
CA LEU A 50 -4.06 5.10 1.38
C LEU A 50 -4.88 6.39 1.35
N LEU A 51 -6.10 6.31 0.79
CA LEU A 51 -7.14 7.34 0.87
C LEU A 51 -8.40 6.73 1.48
N ASP A 52 -9.09 7.51 2.29
CA ASP A 52 -10.40 7.12 2.80
C ASP A 52 -11.48 7.48 1.78
N PRO A 53 -12.42 6.55 1.48
CA PRO A 53 -13.57 6.86 0.65
C PRO A 53 -14.49 7.87 1.34
N THR A 54 -15.25 8.63 0.56
CA THR A 54 -16.33 9.47 1.07
C THR A 54 -17.67 8.73 1.09
N GLY A 55 -17.76 7.63 0.35
CA GLY A 55 -18.92 6.74 0.34
C GLY A 55 -18.54 5.38 -0.20
N GLY A 56 -19.40 4.39 0.06
CA GLY A 56 -19.19 3.01 -0.34
C GLY A 56 -18.22 2.23 0.55
N THR A 57 -18.01 0.98 0.19
CA THR A 57 -17.29 0.01 1.03
C THR A 57 -16.38 -0.87 0.19
N VAL A 58 -15.26 -1.26 0.77
CA VAL A 58 -14.33 -2.24 0.21
C VAL A 58 -14.35 -3.47 1.11
N TYR A 59 -14.58 -4.65 0.53
CA TYR A 59 -14.50 -5.93 1.21
C TYR A 59 -13.37 -6.78 0.62
N PHE A 60 -12.65 -7.46 1.47
CA PHE A 60 -11.68 -8.49 1.09
C PHE A 60 -11.92 -9.75 1.88
N GLN A 61 -12.23 -10.85 1.19
CA GLN A 61 -12.56 -12.15 1.80
C GLN A 61 -13.66 -12.03 2.88
N GLY A 62 -14.67 -11.20 2.65
CA GLY A 62 -15.77 -10.95 3.58
C GLY A 62 -15.48 -9.92 4.69
N VAL A 63 -14.23 -9.51 4.83
CA VAL A 63 -13.85 -8.49 5.84
C VAL A 63 -14.04 -7.08 5.26
N ASN A 64 -14.73 -6.22 6.00
CA ASN A 64 -14.91 -4.81 5.64
C ASN A 64 -13.60 -4.03 5.87
N ILE A 65 -12.87 -3.78 4.78
CA ILE A 65 -11.60 -3.06 4.78
C ILE A 65 -11.79 -1.58 5.12
N THR A 66 -12.93 -1.01 4.74
CA THR A 66 -13.24 0.41 4.98
C THR A 66 -13.38 0.72 6.48
N ALA A 67 -13.82 -0.25 7.26
CA ALA A 67 -13.98 -0.11 8.69
C ALA A 67 -12.69 -0.27 9.50
N LEU A 68 -11.63 -0.83 8.91
CA LEU A 68 -10.37 -1.08 9.61
C LEU A 68 -9.71 0.19 10.15
N ARG A 69 -9.10 0.11 11.33
CA ARG A 69 -8.38 1.19 11.99
C ARG A 69 -7.10 0.65 12.65
N GLY A 70 -6.22 1.55 13.06
CA GLY A 70 -5.05 1.24 13.88
C GLY A 70 -4.17 0.11 13.33
N HIS A 71 -4.00 -0.92 14.12
CA HIS A 71 -3.16 -2.09 13.80
C HIS A 71 -3.69 -2.84 12.57
N ASP A 72 -5.00 -3.10 12.49
CA ASP A 72 -5.60 -3.90 11.41
C ASP A 72 -5.50 -3.19 10.06
N LEU A 73 -5.62 -1.87 10.05
CA LEU A 73 -5.40 -1.08 8.84
C LEU A 73 -3.94 -1.14 8.40
N ARG A 74 -2.98 -1.13 9.34
CA ARG A 74 -1.56 -1.32 9.01
C ARG A 74 -1.29 -2.72 8.44
N ALA A 75 -1.88 -3.74 9.04
CA ALA A 75 -1.79 -5.12 8.56
C ALA A 75 -2.37 -5.27 7.15
N TRP A 76 -3.51 -4.64 6.87
CA TRP A 76 -4.08 -4.59 5.52
C TRP A 76 -3.12 -3.97 4.52
N ARG A 77 -2.59 -2.78 4.81
CA ARG A 77 -1.64 -2.07 3.93
C ARG A 77 -0.36 -2.87 3.67
N ALA A 78 0.13 -3.61 4.65
CA ALA A 78 1.28 -4.49 4.49
C ALA A 78 1.02 -5.67 3.54
N ARG A 79 -0.24 -6.10 3.40
CA ARG A 79 -0.67 -7.15 2.45
C ARG A 79 -0.91 -6.63 1.03
N CYS A 80 -1.08 -5.32 0.87
CA CYS A 80 -1.36 -4.68 -0.41
C CYS A 80 -0.08 -4.04 -0.97
N ALA A 81 0.68 -4.79 -1.78
CA ALA A 81 1.80 -4.20 -2.50
C ALA A 81 1.28 -3.20 -3.54
N MET A 82 1.93 -2.04 -3.63
CA MET A 82 1.63 -1.01 -4.61
C MET A 82 2.90 -0.56 -5.32
N ILE A 83 2.90 -0.63 -6.65
CA ILE A 83 3.97 -0.06 -7.48
C ILE A 83 3.53 1.34 -7.88
N PHE A 84 4.27 2.34 -7.44
CA PHE A 84 3.99 3.72 -7.77
C PHE A 84 4.70 4.12 -9.07
N GLN A 85 4.14 5.09 -9.78
CA GLN A 85 4.72 5.65 -10.99
C GLN A 85 6.08 6.36 -10.73
N GLN A 86 6.21 6.96 -9.55
CA GLN A 86 7.48 7.50 -9.03
C GLN A 86 8.02 6.52 -7.99
N PHE A 87 9.33 6.33 -7.96
CA PHE A 87 9.97 5.34 -7.08
C PHE A 87 9.83 5.64 -5.58
N HIS A 88 9.43 6.85 -5.20
CA HIS A 88 9.22 7.29 -3.81
C HIS A 88 10.42 7.00 -2.88
N LEU A 89 11.64 7.03 -3.44
CA LEU A 89 12.86 6.90 -2.66
C LEU A 89 13.10 8.18 -1.86
N VAL A 90 13.57 8.02 -0.63
CA VAL A 90 14.01 9.14 0.20
C VAL A 90 15.43 9.50 -0.23
N ASN A 91 15.59 10.54 -1.04
CA ASN A 91 16.86 10.92 -1.69
C ASN A 91 18.01 11.23 -0.69
N ARG A 92 17.68 11.52 0.58
CA ARG A 92 18.66 11.81 1.63
C ARG A 92 19.16 10.56 2.35
N LEU A 93 18.62 9.39 2.03
CA LEU A 93 18.98 8.11 2.61
C LEU A 93 19.72 7.25 1.60
N ASP A 94 20.66 6.45 2.10
CA ASP A 94 21.36 5.47 1.27
C ASP A 94 20.41 4.36 0.78
N VAL A 95 20.89 3.57 -0.19
CA VAL A 95 20.10 2.50 -0.81
C VAL A 95 19.69 1.46 0.22
N LEU A 96 20.59 1.08 1.14
CA LEU A 96 20.33 0.07 2.16
C LEU A 96 19.20 0.51 3.09
N THR A 97 19.24 1.77 3.55
CA THR A 97 18.22 2.36 4.40
C THR A 97 16.87 2.44 3.69
N ASN A 98 16.84 2.85 2.41
CA ASN A 98 15.61 2.85 1.61
C ASN A 98 14.98 1.45 1.50
N VAL A 99 15.79 0.40 1.30
CA VAL A 99 15.31 -0.99 1.26
C VAL A 99 14.80 -1.44 2.63
N LEU A 100 15.50 -1.09 3.71
CA LEU A 100 15.12 -1.48 5.07
C LEU A 100 13.83 -0.81 5.55
N ILE A 101 13.55 0.42 5.12
CA ILE A 101 12.27 1.11 5.40
C ILE A 101 11.08 0.26 4.93
N GLY A 102 11.18 -0.44 3.80
CA GLY A 102 10.12 -1.34 3.32
C GLY A 102 9.79 -2.49 4.28
N ARG A 103 10.67 -2.82 5.21
CA ARG A 103 10.47 -3.87 6.21
C ARG A 103 10.02 -3.38 7.58
N LEU A 104 9.82 -2.08 7.78
CA LEU A 104 9.42 -1.51 9.08
C LEU A 104 8.08 -2.07 9.60
N SER A 105 7.20 -2.49 8.70
CA SER A 105 5.91 -3.10 9.08
C SER A 105 6.05 -4.47 9.74
N TYR A 106 7.20 -5.14 9.58
CA TYR A 106 7.46 -6.49 10.10
C TYR A 106 8.29 -6.48 11.40
N HIS A 107 8.82 -5.33 11.80
CA HIS A 107 9.65 -5.20 12.99
C HIS A 107 9.02 -4.26 14.02
N TRP A 108 9.15 -4.60 15.30
CA TRP A 108 8.80 -3.69 16.39
C TRP A 108 9.72 -2.46 16.32
N THR A 109 9.14 -1.28 16.30
CA THR A 109 9.78 -0.02 15.88
C THR A 109 10.95 0.44 16.74
N LEU A 110 11.03 0.07 18.01
CA LEU A 110 12.08 0.55 18.92
C LEU A 110 13.47 -0.08 18.70
N PRO A 111 13.63 -1.39 18.48
CA PRO A 111 14.96 -1.97 18.25
C PRO A 111 15.55 -1.63 16.88
N SER A 112 14.73 -1.42 15.85
CA SER A 112 15.20 -1.17 14.48
C SER A 112 15.80 0.22 14.29
N LEU A 113 15.35 1.21 15.05
CA LEU A 113 15.88 2.58 15.02
C LEU A 113 17.20 2.72 15.82
N LEU A 114 17.38 1.88 16.86
CA LEU A 114 18.56 1.94 17.73
C LEU A 114 19.72 1.04 17.27
N HIS A 115 19.46 0.04 16.42
CA HIS A 115 20.47 -0.90 15.91
C HIS A 115 20.92 -0.60 14.47
N GLY A 116 20.83 0.61 14.00
CA GLY A 116 21.39 1.10 12.73
C GLY A 116 22.92 1.05 12.64
N ARG A 117 23.56 0.08 13.28
CA ARG A 117 24.98 -0.26 13.11
C ARG A 117 25.10 -1.62 12.47
N ALA A 118 25.39 -1.59 11.20
CA ALA A 118 25.83 -2.68 10.35
C ALA A 118 26.87 -3.60 11.02
N ARG A 119 26.45 -4.59 11.82
CA ARG A 119 27.38 -5.63 12.31
C ARG A 119 27.22 -6.99 11.65
N HIS A 120 26.28 -7.18 10.74
CA HIS A 120 25.99 -8.51 10.22
C HIS A 120 26.51 -8.81 8.81
N TRP A 121 27.14 -7.85 8.13
CA TRP A 121 27.64 -8.06 6.76
C TRP A 121 29.13 -8.42 6.66
N ARG A 122 29.88 -8.49 7.78
CA ARG A 122 31.30 -8.85 7.75
C ARG A 122 31.59 -10.35 7.70
N GLN A 123 30.60 -11.21 7.75
CA GLN A 123 30.81 -12.67 7.77
C GLN A 123 30.66 -13.37 6.42
N CYS A 124 30.24 -12.68 5.35
CA CYS A 124 30.11 -13.33 4.04
C CYS A 124 31.22 -13.02 3.04
N SER A 125 32.22 -12.20 3.40
CA SER A 125 33.34 -11.85 2.50
C SER A 125 34.70 -12.46 2.91
N GLY A 126 34.71 -13.41 3.81
CA GLY A 126 35.92 -14.09 4.26
C GLY A 126 35.93 -15.57 3.94
N GLY A 127 36.22 -15.94 2.70
CA GLY A 127 36.36 -17.33 2.36
C GLY A 127 36.63 -17.57 0.87
N ARG A 128 37.85 -17.27 0.43
CA ARG A 128 38.61 -18.10 -0.52
C ARG A 128 39.99 -17.48 -0.77
N ALA A 129 40.98 -17.98 -0.16
CA ALA A 129 42.32 -18.13 -0.69
C ALA A 129 42.50 -19.59 -1.01
#